data_31805ed5c7931c844e417a10eb69a198
#
_entry.id   31805ed5c7931c844e417a10eb69a198
#
_cell.length_a   1.000
_cell.length_b   1.000
_cell.length_c   1.000
_cell.angle_alpha   90.00
_cell.angle_beta   90.00
_cell.angle_gamma   90.00
#
_symmetry.space_group_name_H-M   'P 1'
#
loop_
_entity.id
_entity.type
_entity.pdbx_description
1 polymer ?
#
loop_
_entity_poly.entity_id
_entity_poly.type
_entity_poly.pdbx_seq_one_letter_code
_entity_poly.pdbx_strand_id
1 'polypeptide(L)'
;SDDFHCFEPDMKLIRGIHNLSQAPQEGCVLTIGNFDGVHRGHRALLQGLQEEGRKRNLPVMVMLFEPQPLELFATDKAPARLTRLREKLRYLAECGVDYVLCVRFDRRFAALTAQNFISDLLVKHLRVKFLAVGDDFRFGAGREGDFLLLQKAGMEYGFDITSTQTFC
;
A
#
# COMPACT_ATOMS: atom_id res chain seq x y z
N SER A 1 -1.44 -20.80 -1.49
CA SER A 1 -1.39 -20.26 -0.27
C SER A 1 -0.05 -19.73 0.17
N ASP A 2 0.88 -20.59 0.42
CA ASP A 2 2.05 -20.17 1.16
C ASP A 2 3.26 -19.92 0.30
N ASP A 3 3.07 -19.94 -1.02
CA ASP A 3 4.17 -19.71 -1.94
C ASP A 3 4.79 -18.34 -1.76
N PHE A 4 3.99 -17.34 -1.34
CA PHE A 4 4.46 -15.99 -1.18
C PHE A 4 5.37 -15.82 0.04
N HIS A 5 5.26 -16.72 1.00
CA HIS A 5 6.07 -16.65 2.21
C HIS A 5 7.48 -17.19 2.03
N CYS A 6 7.74 -17.83 0.89
CA CYS A 6 9.04 -18.44 0.63
C CYS A 6 10.09 -17.48 0.09
N PHE A 7 9.69 -16.27 -0.34
CA PHE A 7 10.60 -15.35 -1.01
C PHE A 7 11.51 -14.62 -0.03
N GLU A 8 10.96 -14.20 1.09
CA GLU A 8 11.69 -13.46 2.10
C GLU A 8 11.01 -13.72 3.43
N PRO A 9 11.67 -14.42 4.36
CA PRO A 9 11.00 -14.81 5.60
C PRO A 9 10.59 -13.63 6.48
N ASP A 10 11.23 -12.47 6.31
CA ASP A 10 10.95 -11.32 7.16
C ASP A 10 9.80 -10.46 6.67
N MET A 11 9.42 -10.56 5.39
CA MET A 11 8.31 -9.79 4.86
C MET A 11 6.99 -10.51 5.09
N LYS A 12 6.00 -9.79 5.63
CA LYS A 12 4.69 -10.36 5.93
C LYS A 12 3.67 -9.88 4.92
N LEU A 13 2.86 -10.80 4.42
CA LEU A 13 1.82 -10.54 3.45
C LEU A 13 0.45 -10.59 4.16
N ILE A 14 -0.28 -9.48 4.11
CA ILE A 14 -1.64 -9.39 4.63
C ILE A 14 -2.59 -9.41 3.45
N ARG A 15 -3.43 -10.43 3.38
CA ARG A 15 -4.35 -10.62 2.26
C ARG A 15 -5.74 -10.09 2.63
N GLY A 16 -6.05 -8.92 2.08
CA GLY A 16 -7.37 -8.34 2.23
C GLY A 16 -7.58 -7.58 3.53
N ILE A 17 -8.56 -6.69 3.49
CA ILE A 17 -8.86 -5.83 4.64
C ILE A 17 -9.51 -6.58 5.79
N HIS A 18 -9.96 -7.82 5.57
CA HIS A 18 -10.50 -8.63 6.65
C HIS A 18 -9.41 -9.24 7.55
N ASN A 19 -8.15 -9.10 7.17
CA ASN A 19 -7.01 -9.59 7.94
C ASN A 19 -6.19 -8.47 8.57
N LEU A 20 -6.77 -7.29 8.76
CA LEU A 20 -6.04 -6.13 9.29
C LEU A 20 -5.57 -6.30 10.72
N SER A 21 -6.08 -7.28 11.45
CA SER A 21 -5.55 -7.61 12.77
C SER A 21 -4.08 -8.05 12.72
N GLN A 22 -3.60 -8.44 11.53
CA GLN A 22 -2.20 -8.82 11.34
C GLN A 22 -1.28 -7.62 11.13
N ALA A 23 -1.84 -6.42 10.99
CA ALA A 23 -1.05 -5.20 10.80
C ALA A 23 -0.29 -4.85 12.09
N PRO A 24 0.85 -4.14 11.96
CA PRO A 24 1.63 -3.77 13.14
C PRO A 24 0.85 -2.81 14.04
N GLN A 25 0.78 -3.13 15.33
CA GLN A 25 -0.02 -2.34 16.27
C GLN A 25 0.59 -0.98 16.56
N GLU A 26 1.91 -0.86 16.45
CA GLU A 26 2.59 0.41 16.68
C GLU A 26 2.38 1.41 15.55
N GLY A 27 1.85 0.96 14.42
CA GLY A 27 1.68 1.78 13.24
C GLY A 27 2.72 1.47 12.18
N CYS A 28 2.75 2.28 11.14
CA CYS A 28 3.66 2.03 10.02
C CYS A 28 3.93 3.31 9.24
N VAL A 29 4.97 3.25 8.41
CA VAL A 29 5.16 4.17 7.30
C VAL A 29 4.65 3.46 6.06
N LEU A 30 3.80 4.12 5.29
CA LEU A 30 3.01 3.48 4.24
C LEU A 30 3.20 4.17 2.90
N THR A 31 3.28 3.37 1.85
CA THR A 31 3.06 3.86 0.49
C THR A 31 1.97 3.05 -0.17
N ILE A 32 1.21 3.69 -1.05
CA ILE A 32 0.11 3.07 -1.77
C ILE A 32 0.41 3.20 -3.26
N GLY A 33 0.38 2.09 -3.98
CA GLY A 33 0.63 2.09 -5.41
C GLY A 33 0.66 0.68 -5.93
N ASN A 34 0.72 0.55 -7.25
CA ASN A 34 0.74 -0.78 -7.88
C ASN A 34 2.14 -1.30 -8.13
N PHE A 35 3.12 -0.43 -8.13
CA PHE A 35 4.53 -0.81 -8.33
C PHE A 35 4.77 -1.56 -9.64
N ASP A 36 4.11 -1.07 -10.69
CA ASP A 36 4.32 -1.58 -12.03
C ASP A 36 5.38 -0.73 -12.72
N GLY A 37 6.10 -1.34 -13.66
CA GLY A 37 7.00 -0.60 -14.54
C GLY A 37 8.39 -0.37 -13.98
N VAL A 38 8.86 0.87 -14.01
CA VAL A 38 10.27 1.20 -13.77
C VAL A 38 10.67 1.05 -12.30
N HIS A 39 11.61 0.15 -12.05
CA HIS A 39 12.04 -0.18 -10.69
C HIS A 39 12.95 0.86 -10.04
N ARG A 40 13.62 1.70 -10.83
CA ARG A 40 14.58 2.68 -10.29
C ARG A 40 13.89 3.69 -9.37
N GLY A 41 12.76 4.24 -9.83
CA GLY A 41 12.00 5.18 -9.02
C GLY A 41 11.41 4.51 -7.78
N HIS A 42 10.95 3.26 -7.93
CA HIS A 42 10.42 2.50 -6.80
C HIS A 42 11.50 2.27 -5.74
N ARG A 43 12.71 1.96 -6.17
CA ARG A 43 13.81 1.71 -5.22
C ARG A 43 14.13 2.96 -4.41
N ALA A 44 14.20 4.12 -5.05
CA ALA A 44 14.43 5.38 -4.35
C ALA A 44 13.34 5.69 -3.34
N LEU A 45 12.07 5.48 -3.73
CA LEU A 45 10.94 5.65 -2.84
C LEU A 45 11.03 4.73 -1.63
N LEU A 46 11.31 3.45 -1.87
CA LEU A 46 11.35 2.47 -0.79
C LEU A 46 12.52 2.73 0.16
N GLN A 47 13.65 3.17 -0.37
CA GLN A 47 14.78 3.58 0.49
C GLN A 47 14.40 4.77 1.37
N GLY A 48 13.71 5.76 0.78
CA GLY A 48 13.24 6.91 1.55
C GLY A 48 12.26 6.52 2.63
N LEU A 49 11.37 5.58 2.34
CA LEU A 49 10.43 5.07 3.34
C LEU A 49 11.14 4.31 4.46
N GLN A 50 12.17 3.55 4.13
CA GLN A 50 12.95 2.88 5.14
C GLN A 50 13.63 3.86 6.08
N GLU A 51 14.13 4.97 5.56
CA GLU A 51 14.72 6.02 6.40
C GLU A 51 13.68 6.63 7.32
N GLU A 52 12.48 6.92 6.81
CA GLU A 52 11.40 7.44 7.64
C GLU A 52 10.97 6.44 8.69
N GLY A 53 10.95 5.17 8.34
CA GLY A 53 10.65 4.11 9.29
C GLY A 53 11.68 4.02 10.40
N ARG A 54 12.96 4.12 10.06
CA ARG A 54 14.01 4.11 11.08
C ARG A 54 13.92 5.29 12.03
N LYS A 55 13.65 6.49 11.49
CA LYS A 55 13.50 7.69 12.32
C LYS A 55 12.36 7.55 13.32
N ARG A 56 11.29 6.87 12.92
CA ARG A 56 10.09 6.71 13.74
C ARG A 56 10.02 5.39 14.49
N ASN A 57 10.98 4.52 14.23
CA ASN A 57 10.99 3.15 14.75
C ASN A 57 9.72 2.39 14.36
N LEU A 58 9.36 2.48 13.08
CA LEU A 58 8.15 1.87 12.53
C LEU A 58 8.48 1.04 11.30
N PRO A 59 7.72 -0.03 11.05
CA PRO A 59 7.91 -0.84 9.84
C PRO A 59 7.41 -0.14 8.59
N VAL A 60 7.93 -0.57 7.45
CA VAL A 60 7.51 -0.11 6.13
C VAL A 60 6.43 -1.03 5.59
N MET A 61 5.33 -0.44 5.16
CA MET A 61 4.23 -1.18 4.54
C MET A 61 3.94 -0.64 3.14
N VAL A 62 3.67 -1.55 2.22
CA VAL A 62 3.20 -1.21 0.87
C VAL A 62 1.78 -1.74 0.71
N MET A 63 0.87 -0.90 0.26
CA MET A 63 -0.50 -1.29 -0.06
C MET A 63 -0.65 -1.44 -1.57
N LEU A 64 -1.07 -2.61 -2.01
CA LEU A 64 -1.31 -2.95 -3.41
C LEU A 64 -2.77 -3.28 -3.62
N PHE A 65 -3.26 -3.06 -4.83
CA PHE A 65 -4.62 -3.46 -5.21
C PHE A 65 -4.55 -4.58 -6.24
N GLU A 66 -5.18 -5.71 -5.93
CA GLU A 66 -5.22 -6.87 -6.80
C GLU A 66 -6.60 -7.54 -6.72
N PRO A 67 -7.20 -7.89 -7.83
CA PRO A 67 -6.80 -7.53 -9.18
C PRO A 67 -7.16 -6.08 -9.49
N GLN A 68 -6.57 -5.53 -10.55
CA GLN A 68 -7.03 -4.26 -11.09
C GLN A 68 -8.45 -4.42 -11.63
N PRO A 69 -9.28 -3.37 -11.60
CA PRO A 69 -10.67 -3.50 -12.04
C PRO A 69 -10.80 -4.04 -13.47
N LEU A 70 -9.92 -3.62 -14.36
CA LEU A 70 -9.97 -4.08 -15.75
C LEU A 70 -9.57 -5.54 -15.91
N GLU A 71 -8.85 -6.11 -14.96
CA GLU A 71 -8.39 -7.50 -15.01
C GLU A 71 -9.41 -8.47 -14.43
N LEU A 72 -10.42 -7.97 -13.74
CA LEU A 72 -11.35 -8.80 -13.02
C LEU A 72 -12.07 -9.81 -13.93
N PHE A 73 -12.37 -9.41 -15.17
CA PHE A 73 -13.10 -10.22 -16.12
C PHE A 73 -12.19 -10.93 -17.12
N ALA A 74 -10.88 -10.76 -17.03
CA ALA A 74 -9.93 -11.36 -17.96
C ALA A 74 -9.40 -12.66 -17.37
N THR A 75 -10.26 -13.68 -17.31
CA THR A 75 -9.94 -14.96 -16.67
C THR A 75 -8.80 -15.71 -17.36
N ASP A 76 -8.66 -15.51 -18.69
CA ASP A 76 -7.58 -16.12 -19.45
C ASP A 76 -6.20 -15.59 -19.05
N LYS A 77 -6.15 -14.45 -18.39
CA LYS A 77 -4.89 -13.83 -17.96
C LYS A 77 -4.56 -14.08 -16.49
N ALA A 78 -5.34 -14.92 -15.81
CA ALA A 78 -5.13 -15.17 -14.39
C ALA A 78 -3.74 -15.69 -14.06
N PRO A 79 -3.15 -16.64 -14.82
CA PRO A 79 -1.78 -17.08 -14.52
C PRO A 79 -0.74 -15.97 -14.67
N ALA A 80 -0.90 -15.12 -15.69
CA ALA A 80 0.01 -13.99 -15.90
C ALA A 80 -0.08 -12.98 -14.76
N ARG A 81 -1.30 -12.71 -14.26
CA ARG A 81 -1.48 -11.82 -13.11
C ARG A 81 -0.80 -12.37 -11.87
N LEU A 82 -0.94 -13.65 -11.63
CA LEU A 82 -0.32 -14.29 -10.46
C LEU A 82 1.20 -14.21 -10.55
N THR A 83 1.76 -14.43 -11.74
CA THR A 83 3.19 -14.33 -11.96
C THR A 83 3.70 -12.92 -11.68
N ARG A 84 2.99 -11.91 -12.19
CA ARG A 84 3.36 -10.51 -11.96
C ARG A 84 3.30 -10.14 -10.49
N LEU A 85 2.27 -10.59 -9.80
CA LEU A 85 2.15 -10.33 -8.36
C LEU A 85 3.30 -10.97 -7.59
N ARG A 86 3.63 -12.21 -7.93
CA ARG A 86 4.72 -12.93 -7.27
C ARG A 86 6.05 -12.22 -7.48
N GLU A 87 6.32 -11.76 -8.69
CA GLU A 87 7.54 -11.01 -8.99
C GLU A 87 7.58 -9.68 -8.25
N LYS A 88 6.44 -9.01 -8.17
CA LYS A 88 6.32 -7.76 -7.44
C LYS A 88 6.62 -7.95 -5.97
N LEU A 89 6.05 -8.97 -5.36
CA LEU A 89 6.29 -9.27 -3.96
C LEU A 89 7.76 -9.60 -3.68
N ARG A 90 8.39 -10.34 -4.59
CA ARG A 90 9.81 -10.65 -4.47
C ARG A 90 10.64 -9.36 -4.51
N TYR A 91 10.33 -8.48 -5.44
CA TYR A 91 11.04 -7.20 -5.56
C TYR A 91 10.89 -6.36 -4.29
N LEU A 92 9.68 -6.28 -3.76
CA LEU A 92 9.43 -5.50 -2.54
C LEU A 92 10.19 -6.08 -1.34
N ALA A 93 10.22 -7.41 -1.23
CA ALA A 93 10.97 -8.07 -0.18
C ALA A 93 12.47 -7.76 -0.30
N GLU A 94 13.02 -7.80 -1.51
CA GLU A 94 14.41 -7.48 -1.74
C GLU A 94 14.75 -6.04 -1.37
N CYS A 95 13.77 -5.13 -1.48
CA CYS A 95 13.94 -3.73 -1.12
C CYS A 95 13.71 -3.45 0.36
N GLY A 96 13.51 -4.49 1.17
CA GLY A 96 13.41 -4.34 2.62
C GLY A 96 12.05 -3.92 3.13
N VAL A 97 10.99 -4.14 2.36
CA VAL A 97 9.62 -3.88 2.82
C VAL A 97 9.26 -4.90 3.89
N ASP A 98 8.66 -4.45 4.97
CA ASP A 98 8.30 -5.30 6.11
C ASP A 98 6.92 -5.93 5.98
N TYR A 99 5.97 -5.20 5.40
CA TYR A 99 4.59 -5.65 5.22
C TYR A 99 4.09 -5.29 3.85
N VAL A 100 3.33 -6.18 3.23
CA VAL A 100 2.55 -5.86 2.04
C VAL A 100 1.09 -6.15 2.35
N LEU A 101 0.24 -5.15 2.16
CA LEU A 101 -1.20 -5.30 2.26
C LEU A 101 -1.75 -5.39 0.85
N CYS A 102 -2.24 -6.57 0.47
CA CYS A 102 -2.88 -6.78 -0.82
C CYS A 102 -4.38 -6.61 -0.64
N VAL A 103 -4.89 -5.47 -1.10
CA VAL A 103 -6.32 -5.17 -1.01
C VAL A 103 -7.02 -5.70 -2.26
N ARG A 104 -8.07 -6.47 -2.04
CA ARG A 104 -8.91 -6.91 -3.15
C ARG A 104 -9.78 -5.75 -3.60
N PHE A 105 -9.60 -5.33 -4.86
CA PHE A 105 -10.43 -4.28 -5.43
C PHE A 105 -11.71 -4.91 -5.95
N ASP A 106 -12.76 -4.84 -5.15
CA ASP A 106 -14.07 -5.36 -5.49
C ASP A 106 -15.12 -4.27 -5.29
N ARG A 107 -16.37 -4.63 -5.53
CA ARG A 107 -17.48 -3.67 -5.44
C ARG A 107 -17.59 -3.08 -4.04
N ARG A 108 -17.36 -3.91 -3.04
CA ARG A 108 -17.44 -3.49 -1.64
C ARG A 108 -16.37 -2.45 -1.30
N PHE A 109 -15.14 -2.72 -1.70
CA PHE A 109 -14.05 -1.78 -1.47
C PHE A 109 -14.25 -0.49 -2.27
N ALA A 110 -14.73 -0.61 -3.52
CA ALA A 110 -14.98 0.55 -4.37
C ALA A 110 -16.07 1.47 -3.82
N ALA A 111 -16.95 0.96 -2.96
CA ALA A 111 -18.00 1.75 -2.34
C ALA A 111 -17.53 2.46 -1.07
N LEU A 112 -16.34 2.19 -0.60
CA LEU A 112 -15.80 2.82 0.62
C LEU A 112 -15.58 4.31 0.36
N THR A 113 -16.19 5.16 1.19
CA THR A 113 -16.03 6.61 1.02
C THR A 113 -14.60 7.04 1.27
N ALA A 114 -14.21 8.19 0.69
CA ALA A 114 -12.87 8.74 0.95
C ALA A 114 -12.67 8.97 2.43
N GLN A 115 -13.69 9.46 3.13
CA GLN A 115 -13.58 9.71 4.57
C GLN A 115 -13.34 8.41 5.34
N ASN A 116 -14.06 7.34 5.01
CA ASN A 116 -13.88 6.06 5.70
C ASN A 116 -12.56 5.38 5.32
N PHE A 117 -12.11 5.55 4.09
CA PHE A 117 -10.78 5.08 3.71
C PHE A 117 -9.72 5.68 4.63
N ILE A 118 -9.84 6.97 4.93
CA ILE A 118 -8.89 7.64 5.81
C ILE A 118 -9.11 7.21 7.26
N SER A 119 -10.32 7.40 7.78
CA SER A 119 -10.55 7.25 9.22
C SER A 119 -10.49 5.79 9.68
N ASP A 120 -11.06 4.87 8.90
CA ASP A 120 -11.10 3.47 9.29
C ASP A 120 -9.84 2.72 8.86
N LEU A 121 -9.46 2.82 7.59
CA LEU A 121 -8.35 2.02 7.09
C LEU A 121 -7.00 2.61 7.48
N LEU A 122 -6.75 3.86 7.12
CA LEU A 122 -5.43 4.45 7.35
C LEU A 122 -5.18 4.75 8.83
N VAL A 123 -6.17 5.33 9.51
CA VAL A 123 -5.97 5.80 10.88
C VAL A 123 -6.26 4.69 11.90
N LYS A 124 -7.45 4.13 11.87
CA LYS A 124 -7.86 3.20 12.90
C LYS A 124 -7.16 1.85 12.81
N HIS A 125 -7.08 1.28 11.61
CA HIS A 125 -6.55 -0.08 11.45
C HIS A 125 -5.05 -0.10 11.18
N LEU A 126 -4.56 0.74 10.29
CA LEU A 126 -3.14 0.72 9.93
C LEU A 126 -2.30 1.64 10.81
N ARG A 127 -2.92 2.61 11.46
CA ARG A 127 -2.22 3.55 12.35
C ARG A 127 -1.03 4.18 11.64
N VAL A 128 -1.29 4.69 10.43
CA VAL A 128 -0.25 5.28 9.60
C VAL A 128 0.32 6.51 10.27
N LYS A 129 1.66 6.63 10.30
CA LYS A 129 2.34 7.80 10.85
C LYS A 129 3.05 8.61 9.77
N PHE A 130 3.35 7.99 8.65
CA PHE A 130 3.93 8.63 7.49
C PHE A 130 3.36 7.97 6.24
N LEU A 131 2.92 8.77 5.29
CA LEU A 131 2.26 8.29 4.08
C LEU A 131 2.92 8.92 2.86
N ALA A 132 3.30 8.10 1.88
CA ALA A 132 3.80 8.56 0.59
C ALA A 132 2.88 8.07 -0.51
N VAL A 133 2.32 8.99 -1.29
CA VAL A 133 1.47 8.67 -2.44
C VAL A 133 1.80 9.60 -3.58
N GLY A 134 1.40 9.21 -4.80
CA GLY A 134 1.58 10.09 -5.95
C GLY A 134 0.68 11.31 -5.87
N ASP A 135 1.09 12.40 -6.52
CA ASP A 135 0.31 13.63 -6.55
C ASP A 135 -1.07 13.44 -7.16
N ASP A 136 -1.18 12.47 -8.07
CA ASP A 136 -2.42 12.17 -8.80
C ASP A 136 -3.20 11.02 -8.18
N PHE A 137 -2.80 10.57 -7.01
CA PHE A 137 -3.48 9.46 -6.34
C PHE A 137 -4.92 9.83 -6.01
N ARG A 138 -5.84 8.95 -6.39
CA ARG A 138 -7.26 9.09 -6.10
C ARG A 138 -7.76 7.86 -5.36
N PHE A 139 -8.70 8.07 -4.45
CA PHE A 139 -9.23 6.99 -3.63
C PHE A 139 -10.66 7.28 -3.22
N GLY A 140 -11.31 6.27 -2.67
CA GLY A 140 -12.67 6.37 -2.19
C GLY A 140 -13.70 6.29 -3.32
N ALA A 141 -14.96 6.13 -2.94
CA ALA A 141 -16.06 6.02 -3.87
C ALA A 141 -16.10 7.25 -4.78
N GLY A 142 -16.29 7.02 -6.07
CA GLY A 142 -16.31 8.11 -7.05
C GLY A 142 -14.99 8.83 -7.22
N ARG A 143 -13.90 8.28 -6.71
CA ARG A 143 -12.57 8.89 -6.76
C ARG A 143 -12.55 10.28 -6.14
N GLU A 144 -13.35 10.48 -5.10
CA GLU A 144 -13.46 11.78 -4.45
C GLU A 144 -12.25 12.17 -3.61
N GLY A 145 -11.52 11.19 -3.10
CA GLY A 145 -10.33 11.45 -2.31
C GLY A 145 -9.15 11.81 -3.21
N ASP A 146 -8.32 12.74 -2.74
CA ASP A 146 -7.14 13.19 -3.46
C ASP A 146 -6.02 13.55 -2.46
N PHE A 147 -4.89 14.00 -3.01
CA PHE A 147 -3.73 14.35 -2.20
C PHE A 147 -4.05 15.46 -1.20
N LEU A 148 -4.81 16.49 -1.62
CA LEU A 148 -5.17 17.59 -0.73
C LEU A 148 -6.00 17.11 0.46
N LEU A 149 -6.93 16.19 0.22
CA LEU A 149 -7.74 15.63 1.30
C LEU A 149 -6.86 14.87 2.29
N LEU A 150 -5.86 14.14 1.78
CA LEU A 150 -4.92 13.43 2.65
C LEU A 150 -4.05 14.40 3.47
N GLN A 151 -3.65 15.52 2.89
CA GLN A 151 -2.91 16.53 3.64
C GLN A 151 -3.73 17.07 4.81
N LYS A 152 -5.00 17.37 4.56
CA LYS A 152 -5.90 17.83 5.62
C LYS A 152 -6.09 16.78 6.69
N ALA A 153 -6.24 15.52 6.28
CA ALA A 153 -6.39 14.42 7.21
C ALA A 153 -5.14 14.22 8.07
N GLY A 154 -3.96 14.37 7.47
CA GLY A 154 -2.72 14.27 8.21
C GLY A 154 -2.63 15.30 9.33
N MET A 155 -3.08 16.50 9.07
CA MET A 155 -3.13 17.55 10.09
C MET A 155 -4.15 17.21 11.18
N GLU A 156 -5.28 16.64 10.80
CA GLU A 156 -6.33 16.29 11.75
C GLU A 156 -5.98 15.07 12.58
N TYR A 157 -5.46 14.03 11.97
CA TYR A 157 -5.24 12.72 12.62
C TYR A 157 -3.81 12.48 13.07
N GLY A 158 -2.89 13.34 12.68
CA GLY A 158 -1.52 13.26 13.20
C GLY A 158 -0.61 12.36 12.40
N PHE A 159 -0.70 12.35 11.08
CA PHE A 159 0.28 11.69 10.25
C PHE A 159 0.89 12.66 9.24
N ASP A 160 2.13 12.36 8.84
CA ASP A 160 2.82 13.14 7.82
C ASP A 160 2.51 12.57 6.45
N ILE A 161 2.46 13.42 5.44
CA ILE A 161 2.22 12.99 4.07
C ILE A 161 3.20 13.66 3.12
N THR A 162 3.67 12.93 2.14
CA THR A 162 4.54 13.46 1.11
C THR A 162 4.21 12.86 -0.25
N SER A 163 4.60 13.56 -1.30
CA SER A 163 4.50 13.02 -2.66
C SER A 163 5.61 12.02 -2.89
N THR A 164 5.29 10.91 -3.60
CA THR A 164 6.30 9.94 -3.98
C THR A 164 7.40 10.57 -4.85
N GLN A 165 7.09 11.66 -5.53
CA GLN A 165 8.08 12.36 -6.37
C GLN A 165 9.21 12.97 -5.55
N THR A 166 9.01 13.18 -4.25
CA THR A 166 10.03 13.70 -3.35
C THR A 166 11.26 12.80 -3.30
N PHE A 167 11.08 11.50 -3.52
CA PHE A 167 12.14 10.50 -3.42
C PHE A 167 12.79 10.15 -4.76
N CYS A 168 12.30 10.70 -5.85
CA CYS A 168 12.80 10.34 -7.18
C CYS A 168 13.84 11.29 -7.71
#